data_b0af8632d7871eca6a61892dbbc5ada6
#
_entry.id   b0af8632d7871eca6a61892dbbc5ada6
#
_cell.length_a   1.000
_cell.length_b   1.000
_cell.length_c   1.000
_cell.angle_alpha   90.00
_cell.angle_beta   90.00
_cell.angle_gamma   90.00
#
_symmetry.space_group_name_H-M   'P 1'
#
loop_
_entity.id
_entity.type
_entity.pdbx_description
1 polymer ?
#
loop_
_entity_poly.entity_id
_entity_poly.type
_entity_poly.pdbx_seq_one_letter_code
_entity_poly.pdbx_strand_id
1 'polypeptide(L)'
;PIFFVLKSAHLFIHRKGREALCGIVGYIGSNQAAPILLEGLRRLEYRGYDSAGLAIHDGSDLKVIRAAGKISALAQLVSTANPHGTFGIGHTRWATHGRPTENNAHPHLVNGLAVVHNGIIENYAELKARLVAQGRTFSSETDTEVIAHLIDVELRSTSDLFEAVRRALSRLEGTYAITVISRAHPDYFVAAKNFSPLIIGLGNGENFVASDIPALLPFTRQIITLKEFEIARIFRDHIELFDLRTGQPISTPAQTVTLSIQSAEKAGHKHFMHKEIFETPKIFTDTFLGRIKREPPGIVFEELDLDADEIRRLLIIACGTSYHAGLIGRHYFEEIAGLPTQVEYASEFRYRQSVLLPGDLAIFISQSGETADTLSALKE
;
A
#
# COMPACT_ATOMS: atom_id res chain seq x y z
N PRO A 1 3.06 8.10 14.03
CA PRO A 1 4.34 7.39 13.98
C PRO A 1 4.17 6.00 14.57
N ILE A 2 4.75 5.00 13.91
CA ILE A 2 4.81 3.63 14.39
C ILE A 2 6.24 3.40 14.84
N PHE A 3 6.38 2.91 16.05
CA PHE A 3 7.66 2.49 16.59
C PHE A 3 7.69 0.97 16.63
N PHE A 4 8.73 0.38 16.10
CA PHE A 4 9.05 -1.01 16.29
C PHE A 4 10.21 -1.09 17.24
N VAL A 5 10.07 -1.87 18.30
CA VAL A 5 11.11 -2.05 19.30
C VAL A 5 11.56 -3.50 19.28
N LEU A 6 12.85 -3.72 19.09
CA LEU A 6 13.50 -5.04 19.13
C LEU A 6 14.38 -5.12 20.37
N LYS A 7 14.07 -6.05 21.26
CA LYS A 7 14.95 -6.48 22.35
C LYS A 7 15.32 -7.94 22.10
N SER A 8 16.61 -8.24 21.94
CA SER A 8 17.21 -9.59 21.88
C SER A 8 16.21 -10.74 21.61
N ALA A 9 15.76 -10.88 20.36
CA ALA A 9 14.91 -11.97 19.84
C ALA A 9 13.38 -11.86 20.04
N HIS A 10 12.81 -10.78 20.55
CA HIS A 10 11.36 -10.60 20.63
C HIS A 10 10.92 -9.33 19.89
N LEU A 11 10.03 -9.51 18.92
CA LEU A 11 9.48 -8.43 18.09
C LEU A 11 8.15 -7.96 18.67
N PHE A 12 8.03 -6.66 19.00
CA PHE A 12 6.78 -6.02 19.38
C PHE A 12 6.32 -5.07 18.27
N ILE A 13 5.11 -5.26 17.74
CA ILE A 13 4.56 -4.48 16.63
C ILE A 13 3.41 -3.62 17.13
N HIS A 14 3.53 -2.30 17.00
CA HIS A 14 2.39 -1.40 17.17
C HIS A 14 2.13 -0.58 15.91
N ARG A 15 0.87 -0.59 15.42
CA ARG A 15 0.43 -0.01 14.15
C ARG A 15 -0.28 1.32 14.31
N LYS A 16 0.11 2.37 13.57
CA LYS A 16 -0.70 3.19 12.66
C LYS A 16 -0.02 4.50 12.22
N GLY A 17 0.04 4.71 10.92
CA GLY A 17 0.41 5.98 10.28
C GLY A 17 0.55 5.80 8.77
N ARG A 18 0.26 6.82 7.97
CA ARG A 18 0.06 6.76 6.52
C ARG A 18 1.26 7.28 5.74
N GLU A 19 1.59 6.62 4.63
CA GLU A 19 2.63 7.01 3.66
C GLU A 19 2.09 7.76 2.43
N ALA A 20 3.01 8.49 1.75
CA ALA A 20 2.81 8.90 0.36
C ALA A 20 3.03 7.69 -0.56
N LEU A 21 1.98 7.00 -0.92
CA LEU A 21 1.97 5.82 -1.79
C LEU A 21 0.94 5.97 -2.89
N CYS A 22 1.20 5.35 -4.02
CA CYS A 22 0.23 5.16 -5.10
C CYS A 22 -1.13 4.71 -4.57
N GLY A 23 -2.22 5.06 -5.26
CA GLY A 23 -3.58 4.70 -4.88
C GLY A 23 -4.18 3.68 -5.83
N ILE A 24 -4.72 2.57 -5.31
CA ILE A 24 -5.51 1.59 -6.05
C ILE A 24 -6.97 1.73 -5.66
N VAL A 25 -7.87 1.65 -6.63
CA VAL A 25 -9.32 1.49 -6.45
C VAL A 25 -9.83 0.48 -7.47
N GLY A 26 -10.64 -0.48 -7.04
CA GLY A 26 -11.38 -1.41 -7.90
C GLY A 26 -12.85 -1.44 -7.53
N TYR A 27 -13.71 -1.69 -8.51
CA TYR A 27 -15.15 -1.78 -8.35
C TYR A 27 -15.74 -2.85 -9.25
N ILE A 28 -16.68 -3.62 -8.71
CA ILE A 28 -17.58 -4.50 -9.44
C ILE A 28 -18.97 -4.43 -8.82
N GLY A 29 -20.00 -4.15 -9.61
CA GLY A 29 -21.35 -3.98 -9.07
C GLY A 29 -22.41 -3.75 -10.14
N SER A 30 -23.45 -2.95 -9.81
CA SER A 30 -24.54 -2.59 -10.72
C SER A 30 -24.48 -1.15 -11.22
N ASN A 31 -23.67 -0.30 -10.56
CA ASN A 31 -23.54 1.10 -10.91
C ASN A 31 -22.43 1.32 -11.95
N GLN A 32 -22.43 2.47 -12.62
CA GLN A 32 -21.33 2.85 -13.51
C GLN A 32 -20.01 2.94 -12.73
N ALA A 33 -18.99 2.23 -13.18
CA ALA A 33 -17.70 2.12 -12.49
C ALA A 33 -16.90 3.45 -12.52
N ALA A 34 -16.94 4.21 -13.62
CA ALA A 34 -16.13 5.41 -13.79
C ALA A 34 -16.31 6.45 -12.68
N PRO A 35 -17.53 6.87 -12.28
CA PRO A 35 -17.71 7.82 -11.18
C PRO A 35 -17.20 7.29 -9.84
N ILE A 36 -17.40 6.01 -9.56
CA ILE A 36 -16.99 5.34 -8.31
C ILE A 36 -15.46 5.30 -8.22
N LEU A 37 -14.80 4.88 -9.29
CA LEU A 37 -13.33 4.84 -9.36
C LEU A 37 -12.73 6.25 -9.21
N LEU A 38 -13.27 7.25 -9.91
CA LEU A 38 -12.80 8.63 -9.80
C LEU A 38 -12.97 9.19 -8.38
N GLU A 39 -14.09 8.92 -7.73
CA GLU A 39 -14.33 9.37 -6.35
C GLU A 39 -13.36 8.70 -5.38
N GLY A 40 -13.16 7.38 -5.50
CA GLY A 40 -12.18 6.65 -4.70
C GLY A 40 -10.75 7.18 -4.90
N LEU A 41 -10.34 7.44 -6.15
CA LEU A 41 -9.02 7.97 -6.46
C LEU A 41 -8.83 9.40 -5.92
N ARG A 42 -9.86 10.27 -5.97
CA ARG A 42 -9.81 11.61 -5.36
C ARG A 42 -9.53 11.55 -3.87
N ARG A 43 -10.10 10.56 -3.19
CA ARG A 43 -9.87 10.35 -1.75
C ARG A 43 -8.50 9.80 -1.42
N LEU A 44 -7.74 9.38 -2.42
CA LEU A 44 -6.35 8.95 -2.30
C LEU A 44 -5.34 10.02 -2.73
N GLU A 45 -5.79 11.20 -3.22
CA GLU A 45 -4.93 12.30 -3.65
C GLU A 45 -3.93 12.78 -2.59
N TYR A 46 -4.31 12.68 -1.31
CA TYR A 46 -3.44 13.08 -0.20
C TYR A 46 -2.15 12.24 -0.10
N ARG A 47 -2.12 11.08 -0.77
CA ARG A 47 -0.95 10.19 -0.82
C ARG A 47 0.12 10.69 -1.81
N GLY A 48 -0.20 11.71 -2.60
CA GLY A 48 0.65 12.18 -3.69
C GLY A 48 0.39 11.42 -4.99
N TYR A 49 0.62 12.08 -6.13
CA TYR A 49 0.51 11.47 -7.46
C TYR A 49 1.14 12.36 -8.53
N ASP A 50 1.62 11.75 -9.60
CA ASP A 50 2.14 12.42 -10.80
C ASP A 50 1.38 12.02 -12.07
N SER A 51 0.62 10.95 -12.00
CA SER A 51 -0.24 10.46 -13.07
C SER A 51 -1.36 9.61 -12.50
N ALA A 52 -2.43 9.44 -13.26
CA ALA A 52 -3.57 8.63 -12.88
C ALA A 52 -4.20 7.96 -14.12
N GLY A 53 -4.96 6.90 -13.88
CA GLY A 53 -5.74 6.27 -14.95
C GLY A 53 -6.72 5.25 -14.42
N LEU A 54 -7.57 4.78 -15.31
CA LEU A 54 -8.56 3.74 -15.06
C LEU A 54 -8.72 2.82 -16.27
N ALA A 55 -9.15 1.59 -15.99
CA ALA A 55 -9.61 0.63 -16.99
C ALA A 55 -11.02 0.19 -16.61
N ILE A 56 -11.94 0.22 -17.59
CA ILE A 56 -13.34 -0.18 -17.42
C ILE A 56 -13.66 -1.25 -18.44
N HIS A 57 -14.33 -2.30 -17.98
CA HIS A 57 -14.89 -3.34 -18.83
C HIS A 57 -16.26 -2.87 -19.32
N ASP A 58 -16.42 -2.66 -20.63
CA ASP A 58 -17.63 -2.12 -21.24
C ASP A 58 -18.66 -3.19 -21.67
N GLY A 59 -18.42 -4.43 -21.29
CA GLY A 59 -19.20 -5.61 -21.67
C GLY A 59 -18.52 -6.44 -22.79
N SER A 60 -17.62 -5.85 -23.53
CA SER A 60 -16.93 -6.51 -24.64
C SER A 60 -15.40 -6.37 -24.60
N ASP A 61 -14.91 -5.22 -24.14
CA ASP A 61 -13.48 -4.91 -24.12
C ASP A 61 -13.11 -4.03 -22.89
N LEU A 62 -11.82 -3.80 -22.70
CA LEU A 62 -11.29 -2.93 -21.67
C LEU A 62 -10.95 -1.55 -22.26
N LYS A 63 -11.66 -0.52 -21.78
CA LYS A 63 -11.34 0.88 -22.07
C LYS A 63 -10.38 1.43 -21.04
N VAL A 64 -9.17 1.76 -21.47
CA VAL A 64 -8.13 2.35 -20.62
C VAL A 64 -8.02 3.85 -20.92
N ILE A 65 -8.09 4.67 -19.88
CA ILE A 65 -7.94 6.13 -19.93
C ILE A 65 -6.86 6.51 -18.93
N ARG A 66 -5.83 7.23 -19.38
CA ARG A 66 -4.68 7.64 -18.55
C ARG A 66 -4.38 9.12 -18.74
N ALA A 67 -3.89 9.77 -17.71
CA ALA A 67 -3.48 11.16 -17.73
C ALA A 67 -2.21 11.35 -16.89
N ALA A 68 -1.27 12.13 -17.39
CA ALA A 68 -0.22 12.72 -16.58
C ALA A 68 -0.76 13.90 -15.77
N GLY A 69 -0.27 14.10 -14.54
CA GLY A 69 -0.66 15.20 -13.67
C GLY A 69 -1.86 14.90 -12.79
N LYS A 70 -2.71 15.90 -12.58
CA LYS A 70 -3.79 15.88 -11.57
C LYS A 70 -4.96 14.97 -11.97
N ILE A 71 -5.65 14.39 -10.97
CA ILE A 71 -6.88 13.59 -11.19
C ILE A 71 -7.95 14.40 -11.93
N SER A 72 -7.96 15.72 -11.81
CA SER A 72 -8.85 16.59 -12.58
C SER A 72 -8.65 16.43 -14.11
N ALA A 73 -7.42 16.19 -14.57
CA ALA A 73 -7.14 15.94 -15.99
C ALA A 73 -7.71 14.56 -16.41
N LEU A 74 -7.52 13.53 -15.60
CA LEU A 74 -8.14 12.23 -15.83
C LEU A 74 -9.67 12.33 -15.85
N ALA A 75 -10.28 13.06 -14.91
CA ALA A 75 -11.72 13.25 -14.83
C ALA A 75 -12.30 13.93 -16.09
N GLN A 76 -11.56 14.89 -16.66
CA GLN A 76 -11.94 15.55 -17.92
C GLN A 76 -11.91 14.57 -19.10
N LEU A 77 -10.85 13.75 -19.21
CA LEU A 77 -10.74 12.73 -20.25
C LEU A 77 -11.85 11.67 -20.12
N VAL A 78 -12.14 11.23 -18.89
CA VAL A 78 -13.22 10.29 -18.60
C VAL A 78 -14.59 10.88 -18.96
N SER A 79 -14.83 12.15 -18.63
CA SER A 79 -16.09 12.84 -19.02
C SER A 79 -16.26 12.91 -20.53
N THR A 80 -15.17 13.17 -21.27
CA THR A 80 -15.20 13.23 -22.74
C THR A 80 -15.39 11.85 -23.37
N ALA A 81 -14.66 10.85 -22.86
CA ALA A 81 -14.72 9.47 -23.39
C ALA A 81 -15.99 8.73 -22.98
N ASN A 82 -16.63 9.19 -21.89
CA ASN A 82 -17.86 8.63 -21.31
C ASN A 82 -17.89 7.08 -21.31
N PRO A 83 -16.91 6.41 -20.67
CA PRO A 83 -16.85 4.96 -20.69
C PRO A 83 -18.01 4.36 -19.89
N HIS A 84 -18.73 3.44 -20.52
CA HIS A 84 -19.82 2.69 -19.90
C HIS A 84 -19.28 1.36 -19.37
N GLY A 85 -19.74 0.94 -18.20
CA GLY A 85 -19.39 -0.34 -17.60
C GLY A 85 -19.54 -0.32 -16.09
N THR A 86 -19.80 -1.47 -15.52
CA THR A 86 -20.07 -1.65 -14.07
C THR A 86 -18.93 -2.35 -13.35
N PHE A 87 -17.79 -2.51 -14.03
CA PHE A 87 -16.62 -3.22 -13.58
C PHE A 87 -15.36 -2.50 -14.05
N GLY A 88 -14.42 -2.24 -13.13
CA GLY A 88 -13.19 -1.56 -13.48
C GLY A 88 -12.21 -1.39 -12.33
N ILE A 89 -11.03 -0.91 -12.68
CA ILE A 89 -9.92 -0.58 -11.77
C ILE A 89 -9.37 0.80 -12.10
N GLY A 90 -8.84 1.49 -11.08
CA GLY A 90 -8.21 2.79 -11.22
C GLY A 90 -6.98 2.91 -10.34
N HIS A 91 -6.12 3.86 -10.69
CA HIS A 91 -4.84 4.05 -10.03
C HIS A 91 -4.39 5.51 -10.05
N THR A 92 -3.77 5.95 -8.94
CA THR A 92 -2.96 7.16 -8.87
C THR A 92 -1.53 6.74 -8.64
N ARG A 93 -0.63 7.15 -9.54
CA ARG A 93 0.76 6.75 -9.52
C ARG A 93 1.63 7.86 -8.91
N TRP A 94 2.57 7.45 -8.05
CA TRP A 94 3.77 8.21 -7.72
C TRP A 94 4.97 7.48 -8.30
N ALA A 95 5.71 8.14 -9.21
CA ALA A 95 6.75 7.47 -9.98
C ALA A 95 7.91 6.98 -9.10
N THR A 96 8.13 5.67 -9.09
CA THR A 96 9.34 5.01 -8.60
C THR A 96 10.27 4.64 -9.77
N HIS A 97 9.69 4.18 -10.88
CA HIS A 97 10.37 3.80 -12.12
C HIS A 97 9.72 4.48 -13.33
N GLY A 98 10.53 5.09 -14.20
CA GLY A 98 10.06 5.79 -15.39
C GLY A 98 9.45 7.17 -15.13
N ARG A 99 9.53 8.06 -16.12
CA ARG A 99 9.03 9.44 -16.02
C ARG A 99 7.50 9.49 -15.90
N PRO A 100 6.90 10.57 -15.33
CA PRO A 100 5.46 10.73 -15.28
C PRO A 100 4.90 11.09 -16.66
N THR A 101 4.65 10.06 -17.46
CA THR A 101 4.05 10.12 -18.79
C THR A 101 2.78 9.29 -18.84
N GLU A 102 1.94 9.51 -19.85
CA GLU A 102 0.73 8.71 -20.04
C GLU A 102 1.05 7.23 -20.23
N ASN A 103 2.13 6.88 -20.95
CA ASN A 103 2.55 5.50 -21.16
C ASN A 103 2.98 4.79 -19.88
N ASN A 104 3.55 5.53 -18.94
CA ASN A 104 4.00 5.02 -17.65
C ASN A 104 2.89 5.10 -16.57
N ALA A 105 1.75 5.73 -16.86
CA ALA A 105 0.59 5.72 -15.96
C ALA A 105 -0.11 4.36 -15.98
N HIS A 106 -0.58 3.93 -14.81
CA HIS A 106 -1.42 2.73 -14.70
C HIS A 106 -2.88 3.04 -15.08
N PRO A 107 -3.66 2.03 -15.47
CA PRO A 107 -3.37 0.61 -15.62
C PRO A 107 -2.50 0.28 -16.84
N HIS A 108 -1.65 -0.76 -16.74
CA HIS A 108 -0.96 -1.32 -17.90
C HIS A 108 -1.85 -2.36 -18.58
N LEU A 109 -2.00 -2.24 -19.91
CA LEU A 109 -2.84 -3.11 -20.73
C LEU A 109 -1.99 -4.03 -21.60
N VAL A 110 -2.17 -5.35 -21.46
CA VAL A 110 -1.51 -6.38 -22.28
C VAL A 110 -2.55 -7.43 -22.68
N ASN A 111 -2.80 -7.58 -23.99
CA ASN A 111 -3.67 -8.62 -24.55
C ASN A 111 -5.05 -8.77 -23.84
N GLY A 112 -5.69 -7.65 -23.48
CA GLY A 112 -6.98 -7.68 -22.79
C GLY A 112 -6.88 -7.94 -21.27
N LEU A 113 -5.69 -7.80 -20.69
CA LEU A 113 -5.44 -7.75 -19.26
C LEU A 113 -5.08 -6.34 -18.84
N ALA A 114 -5.73 -5.78 -17.85
CA ALA A 114 -5.33 -4.51 -17.22
C ALA A 114 -4.87 -4.75 -15.79
N VAL A 115 -3.71 -4.20 -15.46
CA VAL A 115 -3.03 -4.37 -14.16
C VAL A 115 -2.72 -3.02 -13.55
N VAL A 116 -3.04 -2.85 -12.27
CA VAL A 116 -2.57 -1.77 -11.41
C VAL A 116 -1.73 -2.34 -10.28
N HIS A 117 -0.70 -1.60 -9.85
CA HIS A 117 0.28 -2.08 -8.89
C HIS A 117 0.80 -0.93 -8.03
N ASN A 118 0.86 -1.17 -6.73
CA ASN A 118 1.59 -0.38 -5.74
C ASN A 118 2.75 -1.24 -5.21
N GLY A 119 3.95 -0.74 -5.26
CA GLY A 119 5.13 -1.45 -4.79
C GLY A 119 6.31 -1.35 -5.74
N ILE A 120 7.28 -2.24 -5.58
CA ILE A 120 8.49 -2.34 -6.40
C ILE A 120 8.78 -3.82 -6.65
N ILE A 121 8.92 -4.19 -7.92
CA ILE A 121 9.34 -5.53 -8.34
C ILE A 121 10.86 -5.54 -8.52
N GLU A 122 11.56 -6.10 -7.56
CA GLU A 122 13.03 -6.04 -7.49
C GLU A 122 13.72 -6.80 -8.64
N ASN A 123 13.15 -7.95 -9.04
CA ASN A 123 13.67 -8.77 -10.14
C ASN A 123 13.11 -8.40 -11.52
N TYR A 124 12.47 -7.21 -11.67
CA TYR A 124 11.80 -6.82 -12.92
C TYR A 124 12.72 -6.82 -14.13
N ALA A 125 13.98 -6.41 -13.99
CA ALA A 125 14.93 -6.32 -15.09
C ALA A 125 15.24 -7.70 -15.70
N GLU A 126 15.43 -8.72 -14.86
CA GLU A 126 15.64 -10.09 -15.29
C GLU A 126 14.40 -10.67 -15.96
N LEU A 127 13.23 -10.48 -15.35
CA LEU A 127 11.95 -10.94 -15.90
C LEU A 127 11.65 -10.28 -17.25
N LYS A 128 11.90 -8.96 -17.37
CA LYS A 128 11.75 -8.21 -18.61
C LYS A 128 12.66 -8.76 -19.71
N ALA A 129 13.93 -9.01 -19.41
CA ALA A 129 14.87 -9.57 -20.38
C ALA A 129 14.42 -10.95 -20.90
N ARG A 130 13.92 -11.81 -20.01
CA ARG A 130 13.35 -13.13 -20.39
C ARG A 130 12.11 -12.99 -21.27
N LEU A 131 11.23 -12.07 -20.97
CA LEU A 131 10.00 -11.82 -21.73
C LEU A 131 10.33 -11.23 -23.12
N VAL A 132 11.29 -10.31 -23.22
CA VAL A 132 11.78 -9.78 -24.49
C VAL A 132 12.39 -10.87 -25.35
N ALA A 133 13.19 -11.77 -24.77
CA ALA A 133 13.73 -12.94 -25.49
C ALA A 133 12.64 -13.90 -26.02
N GLN A 134 11.44 -13.87 -25.40
CA GLN A 134 10.24 -14.60 -25.86
C GLN A 134 9.41 -13.80 -26.88
N GLY A 135 9.92 -12.67 -27.39
CA GLY A 135 9.25 -11.84 -28.39
C GLY A 135 8.21 -10.87 -27.84
N ARG A 136 8.23 -10.57 -26.51
CA ARG A 136 7.34 -9.57 -25.92
C ARG A 136 7.87 -8.16 -26.13
N THR A 137 6.98 -7.24 -26.44
CA THR A 137 7.29 -5.81 -26.57
C THR A 137 6.69 -5.05 -25.40
N PHE A 138 7.47 -4.12 -24.84
CA PHE A 138 7.07 -3.28 -23.72
C PHE A 138 6.77 -1.86 -24.20
N SER A 139 5.69 -1.28 -23.69
CA SER A 139 5.24 0.08 -24.01
C SER A 139 5.65 1.11 -22.97
N SER A 140 6.05 0.66 -21.78
CA SER A 140 6.41 1.52 -20.67
C SER A 140 7.80 1.22 -20.11
N GLU A 141 8.26 2.15 -19.27
CA GLU A 141 9.52 2.03 -18.52
C GLU A 141 9.30 1.46 -17.10
N THR A 142 8.04 1.11 -16.75
CA THR A 142 7.70 0.69 -15.39
C THR A 142 8.02 -0.78 -15.15
N ASP A 143 8.25 -1.13 -13.89
CA ASP A 143 8.34 -2.52 -13.42
C ASP A 143 7.00 -3.26 -13.49
N THR A 144 5.90 -2.53 -13.40
CA THR A 144 4.53 -3.09 -13.39
C THR A 144 4.13 -3.79 -14.70
N GLU A 145 4.58 -3.29 -15.85
CA GLU A 145 4.22 -3.91 -17.13
C GLU A 145 4.71 -5.36 -17.24
N VAL A 146 5.79 -5.71 -16.53
CA VAL A 146 6.30 -7.08 -16.42
C VAL A 146 5.24 -8.01 -15.83
N ILE A 147 4.47 -7.55 -14.82
CA ILE A 147 3.41 -8.34 -14.19
C ILE A 147 2.33 -8.69 -15.22
N ALA A 148 1.88 -7.72 -16.01
CA ALA A 148 0.86 -7.95 -17.03
C ALA A 148 1.32 -8.97 -18.08
N HIS A 149 2.57 -8.89 -18.53
CA HIS A 149 3.14 -9.85 -19.46
C HIS A 149 3.31 -11.26 -18.88
N LEU A 150 3.70 -11.37 -17.60
CA LEU A 150 3.79 -12.67 -16.91
C LEU A 150 2.42 -13.34 -16.81
N ILE A 151 1.38 -12.58 -16.41
CA ILE A 151 0.01 -13.11 -16.33
C ILE A 151 -0.46 -13.57 -17.72
N ASP A 152 -0.20 -12.82 -18.78
CA ASP A 152 -0.56 -13.22 -20.14
C ASP A 152 0.18 -14.49 -20.59
N VAL A 153 1.42 -14.69 -20.18
CA VAL A 153 2.15 -15.94 -20.43
C VAL A 153 1.50 -17.11 -19.72
N GLU A 154 1.17 -16.95 -18.44
CA GLU A 154 0.53 -18.01 -17.65
C GLU A 154 -0.89 -18.33 -18.17
N LEU A 155 -1.66 -17.34 -18.61
CA LEU A 155 -2.98 -17.55 -19.22
C LEU A 155 -2.98 -18.43 -20.48
N ARG A 156 -1.83 -18.57 -21.16
CA ARG A 156 -1.72 -19.51 -22.29
C ARG A 156 -1.70 -20.98 -21.85
N SER A 157 -1.34 -21.23 -20.60
CA SER A 157 -1.27 -22.56 -19.99
C SER A 157 -2.49 -22.91 -19.12
N THR A 158 -3.26 -21.91 -18.72
CA THR A 158 -4.50 -22.07 -17.95
C THR A 158 -5.57 -21.10 -18.45
N SER A 159 -6.82 -21.53 -18.49
CA SER A 159 -7.95 -20.65 -18.84
C SER A 159 -8.48 -19.86 -17.65
N ASP A 160 -7.94 -20.04 -16.44
CA ASP A 160 -8.36 -19.37 -15.21
C ASP A 160 -7.46 -18.19 -14.90
N LEU A 161 -8.03 -16.96 -14.89
CA LEU A 161 -7.31 -15.73 -14.57
C LEU A 161 -6.68 -15.80 -13.17
N PHE A 162 -7.40 -16.34 -12.19
CA PHE A 162 -6.90 -16.43 -10.82
C PHE A 162 -5.63 -17.27 -10.73
N GLU A 163 -5.64 -18.45 -11.35
CA GLU A 163 -4.49 -19.32 -11.34
C GLU A 163 -3.32 -18.74 -12.14
N ALA A 164 -3.60 -18.04 -13.25
CA ALA A 164 -2.58 -17.33 -14.02
C ALA A 164 -1.92 -16.22 -13.19
N VAL A 165 -2.72 -15.42 -12.47
CA VAL A 165 -2.20 -14.39 -11.55
C VAL A 165 -1.37 -15.03 -10.44
N ARG A 166 -1.89 -16.08 -9.78
CA ARG A 166 -1.20 -16.78 -8.69
C ARG A 166 0.18 -17.28 -9.12
N ARG A 167 0.27 -17.94 -10.29
CA ARG A 167 1.54 -18.42 -10.86
C ARG A 167 2.49 -17.29 -11.24
N ALA A 168 1.97 -16.21 -11.83
CA ALA A 168 2.78 -15.07 -12.18
C ALA A 168 3.41 -14.43 -10.93
N LEU A 169 2.61 -14.25 -9.86
CA LEU A 169 3.06 -13.64 -8.61
C LEU A 169 4.09 -14.49 -7.86
N SER A 170 4.07 -15.81 -8.00
CA SER A 170 5.08 -16.68 -7.37
C SER A 170 6.49 -16.50 -7.97
N ARG A 171 6.61 -15.78 -9.09
CA ARG A 171 7.89 -15.48 -9.76
C ARG A 171 8.41 -14.08 -9.45
N LEU A 172 7.65 -13.27 -8.71
CA LEU A 172 8.02 -11.91 -8.37
C LEU A 172 8.79 -11.87 -7.06
N GLU A 173 9.81 -11.05 -7.03
CA GLU A 173 10.55 -10.66 -5.84
C GLU A 173 10.27 -9.19 -5.57
N GLY A 174 10.08 -8.82 -4.27
CA GLY A 174 9.79 -7.44 -3.87
C GLY A 174 8.40 -7.26 -3.25
N THR A 175 7.92 -6.03 -3.26
CA THR A 175 6.66 -5.62 -2.61
C THR A 175 5.58 -5.33 -3.64
N TYR A 176 4.35 -5.76 -3.36
CA TYR A 176 3.23 -5.46 -4.25
C TYR A 176 1.87 -5.45 -3.55
N ALA A 177 1.00 -4.57 -4.00
CA ALA A 177 -0.45 -4.73 -3.99
C ALA A 177 -0.90 -4.58 -5.44
N ILE A 178 -1.62 -5.57 -5.95
CA ILE A 178 -2.08 -5.57 -7.33
C ILE A 178 -3.58 -5.77 -7.43
N THR A 179 -4.16 -5.22 -8.49
CA THR A 179 -5.50 -5.57 -8.93
C THR A 179 -5.48 -5.79 -10.43
N VAL A 180 -6.10 -6.88 -10.87
CA VAL A 180 -6.10 -7.35 -12.25
C VAL A 180 -7.51 -7.57 -12.72
N ILE A 181 -7.85 -7.02 -13.89
CA ILE A 181 -9.07 -7.31 -14.64
C ILE A 181 -8.73 -7.87 -16.00
N SER A 182 -9.62 -8.70 -16.54
CA SER A 182 -9.45 -9.34 -17.84
C SER A 182 -10.70 -9.17 -18.69
N ARG A 183 -10.52 -8.87 -19.97
CA ARG A 183 -11.61 -8.89 -20.96
C ARG A 183 -12.34 -10.22 -21.01
N ALA A 184 -11.59 -11.32 -20.88
CA ALA A 184 -12.14 -12.66 -20.97
C ALA A 184 -12.85 -13.14 -19.68
N HIS A 185 -12.67 -12.43 -18.57
CA HIS A 185 -13.23 -12.79 -17.26
C HIS A 185 -13.99 -11.60 -16.66
N PRO A 186 -15.20 -11.28 -17.16
CA PRO A 186 -15.92 -10.08 -16.77
C PRO A 186 -16.62 -10.17 -15.41
N ASP A 187 -16.65 -11.35 -14.80
CA ASP A 187 -17.45 -11.63 -13.62
C ASP A 187 -16.70 -11.37 -12.29
N TYR A 188 -15.38 -11.23 -12.34
CA TYR A 188 -14.56 -11.00 -11.16
C TYR A 188 -13.23 -10.31 -11.51
N PHE A 189 -12.63 -9.69 -10.53
CA PHE A 189 -11.24 -9.28 -10.60
C PHE A 189 -10.39 -9.99 -9.54
N VAL A 190 -9.10 -10.02 -9.77
CA VAL A 190 -8.14 -10.63 -8.83
C VAL A 190 -7.39 -9.53 -8.12
N ALA A 191 -7.31 -9.63 -6.80
CA ALA A 191 -6.52 -8.75 -5.96
C ALA A 191 -5.55 -9.55 -5.11
N ALA A 192 -4.30 -9.11 -4.99
CA ALA A 192 -3.29 -9.81 -4.20
C ALA A 192 -2.34 -8.82 -3.53
N LYS A 193 -1.75 -9.25 -2.42
CA LYS A 193 -0.89 -8.40 -1.61
C LYS A 193 0.35 -9.14 -1.11
N ASN A 194 1.47 -8.40 -1.13
CA ASN A 194 2.68 -8.67 -0.37
C ASN A 194 3.29 -7.33 0.04
N PHE A 195 3.31 -6.99 1.33
CA PHE A 195 3.71 -5.74 1.98
C PHE A 195 2.80 -4.53 1.71
N SER A 196 2.63 -4.10 0.46
CA SER A 196 1.82 -2.92 0.14
C SER A 196 0.36 -3.11 0.56
N PRO A 197 -0.32 -2.09 1.15
CA PRO A 197 -1.66 -2.27 1.68
C PRO A 197 -2.71 -2.48 0.61
N LEU A 198 -3.65 -3.39 0.89
CA LEU A 198 -4.83 -3.62 0.06
C LEU A 198 -6.00 -4.09 0.90
N ILE A 199 -7.17 -3.51 0.65
CA ILE A 199 -8.38 -3.70 1.44
C ILE A 199 -9.53 -4.01 0.48
N ILE A 200 -10.35 -4.99 0.84
CA ILE A 200 -11.59 -5.30 0.13
C ILE A 200 -12.74 -4.63 0.88
N GLY A 201 -13.60 -3.89 0.18
CA GLY A 201 -14.84 -3.34 0.70
C GLY A 201 -16.01 -4.22 0.28
N LEU A 202 -16.86 -4.56 1.24
CA LEU A 202 -18.05 -5.37 1.01
C LEU A 202 -19.28 -4.48 0.93
N GLY A 203 -20.00 -4.53 -0.18
CA GLY A 203 -21.27 -3.84 -0.40
C GLY A 203 -22.46 -4.80 -0.55
N ASN A 204 -23.61 -4.27 -0.87
CA ASN A 204 -24.80 -5.06 -1.14
C ASN A 204 -24.97 -5.24 -2.67
N GLY A 205 -24.59 -6.39 -3.19
CA GLY A 205 -24.56 -6.65 -4.64
C GLY A 205 -23.47 -5.85 -5.37
N GLU A 206 -22.43 -5.44 -4.66
CA GLU A 206 -21.26 -4.76 -5.19
C GLU A 206 -20.06 -4.95 -4.24
N ASN A 207 -18.87 -5.01 -4.77
CA ASN A 207 -17.64 -5.12 -3.99
C ASN A 207 -16.55 -4.19 -4.54
N PHE A 208 -15.63 -3.85 -3.66
CA PHE A 208 -14.60 -2.85 -3.89
C PHE A 208 -13.22 -3.37 -3.50
N VAL A 209 -12.19 -2.77 -4.07
CA VAL A 209 -10.81 -2.87 -3.58
C VAL A 209 -10.24 -1.47 -3.46
N ALA A 210 -9.46 -1.21 -2.43
CA ALA A 210 -8.70 0.02 -2.32
C ALA A 210 -7.39 -0.19 -1.56
N SER A 211 -6.43 0.66 -1.83
CA SER A 211 -5.18 0.68 -1.07
C SER A 211 -5.31 1.38 0.28
N ASP A 212 -6.41 2.10 0.54
CA ASP A 212 -6.68 2.73 1.83
C ASP A 212 -8.19 2.92 2.08
N ILE A 213 -8.55 2.93 3.37
CA ILE A 213 -9.93 3.04 3.87
C ILE A 213 -10.69 4.28 3.36
N PRO A 214 -10.10 5.51 3.28
CA PRO A 214 -10.82 6.69 2.81
C PRO A 214 -11.47 6.54 1.45
N ALA A 215 -10.89 5.76 0.55
CA ALA A 215 -11.46 5.50 -0.77
C ALA A 215 -12.78 4.70 -0.72
N LEU A 216 -12.98 3.89 0.33
CA LEU A 216 -14.13 3.01 0.49
C LEU A 216 -15.27 3.63 1.31
N LEU A 217 -14.96 4.57 2.21
CA LEU A 217 -15.93 5.13 3.17
C LEU A 217 -17.23 5.69 2.58
N PRO A 218 -17.25 6.27 1.34
CA PRO A 218 -18.51 6.69 0.71
C PRO A 218 -19.44 5.54 0.35
N PHE A 219 -18.89 4.34 0.17
CA PHE A 219 -19.59 3.21 -0.43
C PHE A 219 -19.89 2.12 0.60
N THR A 220 -18.92 1.82 1.47
CA THR A 220 -19.08 0.79 2.49
C THR A 220 -18.20 1.04 3.72
N ARG A 221 -18.66 0.47 4.85
CA ARG A 221 -17.89 0.40 6.10
C ARG A 221 -17.49 -1.03 6.47
N GLN A 222 -17.96 -2.02 5.73
CA GLN A 222 -17.58 -3.40 5.90
C GLN A 222 -16.33 -3.68 5.08
N ILE A 223 -15.23 -4.04 5.73
CA ILE A 223 -13.95 -4.24 5.05
C ILE A 223 -13.29 -5.55 5.46
N ILE A 224 -12.48 -6.10 4.55
CA ILE A 224 -11.50 -7.14 4.84
C ILE A 224 -10.13 -6.58 4.49
N THR A 225 -9.22 -6.52 5.45
CA THR A 225 -7.83 -6.15 5.19
C THR A 225 -7.07 -7.40 4.78
N LEU A 226 -6.53 -7.43 3.57
CA LEU A 226 -5.68 -8.53 3.11
C LEU A 226 -4.39 -8.59 3.92
N LYS A 227 -3.97 -9.80 4.25
CA LYS A 227 -2.68 -10.08 4.91
C LYS A 227 -1.61 -10.38 3.87
N GLU A 228 -0.38 -10.54 4.35
CA GLU A 228 0.75 -10.92 3.49
C GLU A 228 0.49 -12.26 2.79
N PHE A 229 0.75 -12.30 1.49
CA PHE A 229 0.55 -13.46 0.63
C PHE A 229 -0.91 -13.94 0.57
N GLU A 230 -1.87 -13.05 0.74
CA GLU A 230 -3.27 -13.33 0.44
C GLU A 230 -3.62 -12.88 -0.98
N ILE A 231 -4.44 -13.69 -1.66
CA ILE A 231 -4.99 -13.42 -2.99
C ILE A 231 -6.50 -13.66 -2.96
N ALA A 232 -7.25 -12.80 -3.63
CA ALA A 232 -8.71 -12.84 -3.67
C ALA A 232 -9.25 -12.89 -5.10
N ARG A 233 -10.31 -13.67 -5.31
CA ARG A 233 -11.29 -13.45 -6.38
C ARG A 233 -12.41 -12.61 -5.82
N ILE A 234 -12.74 -11.53 -6.48
CA ILE A 234 -13.75 -10.59 -6.01
C ILE A 234 -14.84 -10.51 -7.07
N PHE A 235 -15.96 -11.12 -6.74
CA PHE A 235 -17.18 -11.11 -7.53
C PHE A 235 -18.09 -9.97 -7.08
N ARG A 236 -19.16 -9.76 -7.79
CA ARG A 236 -20.14 -8.74 -7.47
C ARG A 236 -20.88 -9.00 -6.15
N ASP A 237 -21.15 -10.25 -5.82
CA ASP A 237 -22.02 -10.69 -4.71
C ASP A 237 -21.27 -11.42 -3.60
N HIS A 238 -20.06 -11.88 -3.86
CA HIS A 238 -19.23 -12.60 -2.90
C HIS A 238 -17.74 -12.39 -3.17
N ILE A 239 -16.92 -12.89 -2.26
CA ILE A 239 -15.47 -12.94 -2.39
C ILE A 239 -14.95 -14.32 -2.02
N GLU A 240 -13.84 -14.71 -2.64
CA GLU A 240 -13.10 -15.91 -2.30
C GLU A 240 -11.66 -15.52 -1.95
N LEU A 241 -11.18 -15.96 -0.78
CA LEU A 241 -9.82 -15.68 -0.29
C LEU A 241 -8.99 -16.94 -0.28
N PHE A 242 -7.72 -16.80 -0.68
CA PHE A 242 -6.78 -17.91 -0.74
C PHE A 242 -5.39 -17.46 -0.23
N ASP A 243 -4.66 -18.39 0.32
CA ASP A 243 -3.21 -18.24 0.51
C ASP A 243 -2.52 -18.35 -0.87
N LEU A 244 -1.76 -17.34 -1.23
CA LEU A 244 -1.12 -17.23 -2.55
C LEU A 244 -0.08 -18.32 -2.81
N ARG A 245 0.62 -18.77 -1.77
CA ARG A 245 1.70 -19.76 -1.88
C ARG A 245 1.14 -21.17 -2.05
N THR A 246 0.13 -21.51 -1.24
CA THR A 246 -0.46 -22.85 -1.22
C THR A 246 -1.67 -23.02 -2.13
N GLY A 247 -2.34 -21.92 -2.48
CA GLY A 247 -3.62 -21.92 -3.20
C GLY A 247 -4.79 -22.45 -2.35
N GLN A 248 -4.60 -22.63 -1.05
CA GLN A 248 -5.67 -23.12 -0.16
C GLN A 248 -6.63 -21.99 0.19
N PRO A 249 -7.94 -22.25 0.27
CA PRO A 249 -8.93 -21.27 0.69
C PRO A 249 -8.69 -20.86 2.15
N ILE A 250 -8.88 -19.59 2.43
CA ILE A 250 -8.76 -19.00 3.78
C ILE A 250 -10.01 -18.20 4.09
N SER A 251 -10.25 -17.94 5.38
CA SER A 251 -11.33 -17.11 5.85
C SER A 251 -10.79 -15.98 6.71
N THR A 252 -11.09 -14.74 6.32
CA THR A 252 -10.76 -13.54 7.10
C THR A 252 -12.07 -12.81 7.41
N PRO A 253 -12.39 -12.56 8.71
CA PRO A 253 -13.63 -11.92 9.09
C PRO A 253 -13.66 -10.47 8.61
N ALA A 254 -14.84 -10.02 8.18
CA ALA A 254 -15.08 -8.63 7.88
C ALA A 254 -15.05 -7.78 9.17
N GLN A 255 -14.56 -6.55 9.05
CA GLN A 255 -14.47 -5.58 10.13
C GLN A 255 -15.30 -4.35 9.77
N THR A 256 -15.99 -3.77 10.77
CA THR A 256 -16.73 -2.53 10.59
C THR A 256 -15.84 -1.33 10.91
N VAL A 257 -15.68 -0.44 9.93
CA VAL A 257 -14.93 0.81 10.11
C VAL A 257 -15.79 1.86 10.79
N THR A 258 -15.34 2.34 11.95
CA THR A 258 -16.02 3.39 12.74
C THR A 258 -15.53 4.80 12.42
N LEU A 259 -14.51 4.96 11.58
CA LEU A 259 -13.97 6.27 11.18
C LEU A 259 -15.03 7.12 10.47
N SER A 260 -15.13 8.42 10.85
CA SER A 260 -15.98 9.37 10.14
C SER A 260 -15.32 9.80 8.82
N ILE A 261 -16.15 10.06 7.79
CA ILE A 261 -15.68 10.64 6.51
C ILE A 261 -14.97 11.98 6.74
N GLN A 262 -15.46 12.79 7.69
CA GLN A 262 -14.86 14.09 8.05
C GLN A 262 -13.43 13.97 8.60
N SER A 263 -13.09 12.85 9.23
CA SER A 263 -11.71 12.60 9.69
C SER A 263 -10.76 12.30 8.54
N ALA A 264 -11.28 11.86 7.41
CA ALA A 264 -10.51 11.55 6.21
C ALA A 264 -10.40 12.72 5.23
N GLU A 265 -11.29 13.70 5.32
CA GLU A 265 -11.30 14.88 4.45
C GLU A 265 -10.37 15.99 4.95
N LYS A 266 -10.06 16.97 4.09
CA LYS A 266 -9.21 18.13 4.42
C LYS A 266 -9.79 19.03 5.53
N ALA A 267 -11.00 18.76 6.03
CA ALA A 267 -11.67 19.48 7.11
C ALA A 267 -11.63 21.02 6.95
N GLY A 268 -11.84 21.51 5.73
CA GLY A 268 -11.79 22.93 5.37
C GLY A 268 -10.39 23.51 5.11
N HIS A 269 -9.34 22.72 5.28
CA HIS A 269 -7.97 23.16 4.95
C HIS A 269 -7.68 23.04 3.45
N LYS A 270 -6.87 23.97 2.93
CA LYS A 270 -6.46 23.97 1.51
C LYS A 270 -5.65 22.72 1.13
N HIS A 271 -4.80 22.25 2.06
CA HIS A 271 -3.90 21.10 1.88
C HIS A 271 -3.96 20.17 3.09
N PHE A 272 -3.73 18.87 2.90
CA PHE A 272 -3.64 17.91 4.00
C PHE A 272 -2.52 18.26 4.98
N MET A 273 -1.33 18.63 4.51
CA MET A 273 -0.24 19.11 5.36
C MET A 273 -0.68 20.28 6.27
N HIS A 274 -1.46 21.22 5.74
CA HIS A 274 -2.00 22.33 6.54
C HIS A 274 -2.95 21.83 7.63
N LYS A 275 -3.83 20.88 7.31
CA LYS A 275 -4.69 20.19 8.28
C LYS A 275 -3.85 19.49 9.37
N GLU A 276 -2.87 18.69 8.98
CA GLU A 276 -2.01 17.93 9.89
C GLU A 276 -1.22 18.83 10.84
N ILE A 277 -0.72 19.98 10.35
CA ILE A 277 -0.05 20.97 11.19
C ILE A 277 -0.99 21.47 12.30
N PHE A 278 -2.25 21.77 11.98
CA PHE A 278 -3.24 22.24 12.95
C PHE A 278 -3.78 21.14 13.85
N GLU A 279 -3.72 19.87 13.43
CA GLU A 279 -4.07 18.71 14.25
C GLU A 279 -2.95 18.31 15.22
N THR A 280 -1.72 18.75 15.00
CA THR A 280 -0.54 18.37 15.82
C THR A 280 -0.75 18.54 17.32
N PRO A 281 -1.31 19.64 17.87
CA PRO A 281 -1.53 19.80 19.30
C PRO A 281 -2.46 18.72 19.88
N LYS A 282 -3.53 18.40 19.15
CA LYS A 282 -4.46 17.35 19.55
C LYS A 282 -3.82 15.97 19.51
N ILE A 283 -3.13 15.64 18.41
CA ILE A 283 -2.44 14.35 18.23
C ILE A 283 -1.36 14.17 19.31
N PHE A 284 -0.64 15.24 19.66
CA PHE A 284 0.34 15.22 20.75
C PHE A 284 -0.34 14.83 22.06
N THR A 285 -1.43 15.50 22.41
CA THR A 285 -2.19 15.20 23.62
C THR A 285 -2.71 13.76 23.63
N ASP A 286 -3.33 13.33 22.52
CA ASP A 286 -3.91 11.99 22.37
C ASP A 286 -2.84 10.88 22.46
N THR A 287 -1.60 11.17 22.07
CA THR A 287 -0.47 10.22 22.15
C THR A 287 -0.06 9.94 23.60
N PHE A 288 -0.18 10.93 24.49
CA PHE A 288 0.19 10.79 25.89
C PHE A 288 -0.98 10.39 26.80
N LEU A 289 -2.24 10.53 26.34
CA LEU A 289 -3.42 10.15 27.10
C LEU A 289 -3.37 8.68 27.51
N GLY A 290 -3.51 8.44 28.82
CA GLY A 290 -3.45 7.09 29.42
C GLY A 290 -2.03 6.53 29.63
N ARG A 291 -0.99 7.19 29.09
CA ARG A 291 0.41 6.73 29.20
C ARG A 291 1.20 7.44 30.31
N ILE A 292 0.73 8.60 30.77
CA ILE A 292 1.36 9.33 31.86
C ILE A 292 0.67 8.98 33.16
N LYS A 293 1.39 8.36 34.09
CA LYS A 293 0.95 8.20 35.47
C LYS A 293 1.45 9.37 36.32
N ARG A 294 0.58 9.87 37.22
CA ARG A 294 0.93 10.96 38.16
C ARG A 294 1.47 10.43 39.49
N GLU A 295 0.99 9.26 39.92
CA GLU A 295 1.37 8.66 41.18
C GLU A 295 1.56 7.14 41.05
N PRO A 296 2.78 6.63 41.19
CA PRO A 296 4.05 7.38 41.09
C PRO A 296 4.24 7.98 39.70
N PRO A 297 4.96 9.10 39.56
CA PRO A 297 5.22 9.68 38.26
C PRO A 297 5.92 8.70 37.34
N GLY A 298 5.40 8.53 36.14
CA GLY A 298 6.00 7.60 35.16
C GLY A 298 5.26 7.54 33.84
N ILE A 299 5.87 6.88 32.90
CA ILE A 299 5.27 6.59 31.58
C ILE A 299 5.03 5.08 31.51
N VAL A 300 3.86 4.69 31.04
CA VAL A 300 3.47 3.30 30.87
C VAL A 300 3.25 3.00 29.40
N PHE A 301 3.93 1.99 28.93
CA PHE A 301 3.68 1.33 27.65
C PHE A 301 3.20 -0.08 27.97
N GLU A 302 1.87 -0.28 28.01
CA GLU A 302 1.29 -1.61 28.31
C GLU A 302 1.73 -2.69 27.32
N GLU A 303 2.14 -2.27 26.11
CA GLU A 303 2.57 -3.14 25.03
C GLU A 303 4.09 -3.47 25.05
N LEU A 304 4.86 -2.83 25.94
CA LEU A 304 6.31 -2.97 25.99
C LEU A 304 6.75 -3.46 27.38
N ASP A 305 7.29 -4.65 27.43
CA ASP A 305 8.01 -5.16 28.60
C ASP A 305 9.50 -4.84 28.45
N LEU A 306 9.87 -3.62 28.84
CA LEU A 306 11.24 -3.10 28.76
C LEU A 306 11.78 -2.81 30.13
N ASP A 307 12.90 -3.41 30.47
CA ASP A 307 13.73 -2.99 31.61
C ASP A 307 14.76 -1.96 31.13
N ALA A 308 14.58 -0.70 31.53
CA ALA A 308 15.43 0.40 31.14
C ALA A 308 16.87 0.23 31.64
N ASP A 309 17.07 -0.47 32.77
CA ASP A 309 18.38 -0.68 33.38
C ASP A 309 19.26 -1.67 32.59
N GLU A 310 18.65 -2.48 31.73
CA GLU A 310 19.34 -3.39 30.84
C GLU A 310 19.82 -2.74 29.54
N ILE A 311 19.30 -1.55 29.20
CA ILE A 311 19.62 -0.87 27.94
C ILE A 311 20.98 -0.17 28.05
N ARG A 312 21.91 -0.50 27.17
CA ARG A 312 23.26 0.06 27.14
C ARG A 312 23.51 1.01 25.96
N ARG A 313 22.81 0.79 24.86
CA ARG A 313 22.89 1.62 23.66
C ARG A 313 21.55 1.60 22.93
N LEU A 314 21.20 2.75 22.33
CA LEU A 314 20.03 2.89 21.49
C LEU A 314 20.44 3.02 20.02
N LEU A 315 19.77 2.25 19.14
CA LEU A 315 19.89 2.36 17.69
C LEU A 315 18.55 2.85 17.14
N ILE A 316 18.53 4.01 16.51
CA ILE A 316 17.31 4.55 15.87
C ILE A 316 17.47 4.40 14.36
N ILE A 317 16.60 3.63 13.73
CA ILE A 317 16.64 3.29 12.32
C ILE A 317 15.41 3.85 11.63
N ALA A 318 15.60 4.71 10.62
CA ALA A 318 14.49 5.39 9.96
C ALA A 318 14.88 5.94 8.58
N CYS A 319 13.89 6.42 7.83
CA CYS A 319 14.06 7.15 6.57
C CYS A 319 13.36 8.52 6.62
N GLY A 320 13.83 9.46 5.78
CA GLY A 320 13.19 10.76 5.56
C GLY A 320 13.02 11.58 6.84
N THR A 321 11.86 12.17 7.04
CA THR A 321 11.55 13.01 8.23
C THR A 321 11.58 12.21 9.54
N SER A 322 11.31 10.91 9.50
CA SER A 322 11.45 10.02 10.67
C SER A 322 12.91 9.88 11.09
N TYR A 323 13.86 9.86 10.15
CA TYR A 323 15.29 9.91 10.46
C TYR A 323 15.68 11.22 11.16
N HIS A 324 15.17 12.37 10.68
CA HIS A 324 15.41 13.66 11.34
C HIS A 324 14.80 13.72 12.74
N ALA A 325 13.62 13.12 12.95
CA ALA A 325 13.05 12.96 14.29
C ALA A 325 13.97 12.09 15.19
N GLY A 326 14.56 11.04 14.62
CA GLY A 326 15.56 10.22 15.29
C GLY A 326 16.81 11.01 15.74
N LEU A 327 17.29 11.95 14.92
CA LEU A 327 18.41 12.84 15.28
C LEU A 327 18.08 13.71 16.50
N ILE A 328 16.86 14.25 16.58
CA ILE A 328 16.39 14.99 17.75
C ILE A 328 16.26 14.05 18.96
N GLY A 329 15.70 12.86 18.75
CA GLY A 329 15.59 11.82 19.78
C GLY A 329 16.94 11.45 20.37
N ARG A 330 17.97 11.28 19.52
CA ARG A 330 19.35 11.04 19.99
C ARG A 330 19.81 12.11 20.99
N HIS A 331 19.59 13.38 20.67
CA HIS A 331 19.95 14.49 21.53
C HIS A 331 19.35 14.37 22.92
N TYR A 332 18.06 14.05 23.00
CA TYR A 332 17.38 13.86 24.28
C TYR A 332 17.85 12.61 25.04
N PHE A 333 18.08 11.49 24.35
CA PHE A 333 18.58 10.28 25.02
C PHE A 333 19.99 10.46 25.55
N GLU A 334 20.88 11.12 24.80
CA GLU A 334 22.26 11.36 25.25
C GLU A 334 22.31 12.41 26.36
N GLU A 335 21.59 13.53 26.27
CA GLU A 335 21.65 14.61 27.26
C GLU A 335 20.85 14.34 28.52
N ILE A 336 19.66 13.74 28.42
CA ILE A 336 18.76 13.57 29.57
C ILE A 336 18.96 12.19 30.22
N ALA A 337 19.05 11.14 29.40
CA ALA A 337 19.16 9.76 29.89
C ALA A 337 20.60 9.27 30.00
N GLY A 338 21.59 9.99 29.46
CA GLY A 338 22.98 9.54 29.41
C GLY A 338 23.18 8.26 28.60
N LEU A 339 22.25 7.97 27.68
CA LEU A 339 22.22 6.73 26.92
C LEU A 339 22.87 6.93 25.53
N PRO A 340 23.99 6.27 25.22
CA PRO A 340 24.62 6.34 23.91
C PRO A 340 23.63 5.98 22.82
N THR A 341 23.44 6.88 21.83
CA THR A 341 22.40 6.72 20.82
C THR A 341 22.96 6.93 19.42
N GLN A 342 22.73 5.98 18.54
CA GLN A 342 23.12 6.01 17.13
C GLN A 342 21.88 6.11 16.26
N VAL A 343 21.93 6.98 15.23
CA VAL A 343 20.81 7.13 14.28
C VAL A 343 21.28 6.79 12.90
N GLU A 344 20.55 5.92 12.20
CA GLU A 344 20.94 5.41 10.90
C GLU A 344 19.80 5.46 9.89
N TYR A 345 20.17 5.61 8.61
CA TYR A 345 19.22 5.40 7.52
C TYR A 345 18.89 3.92 7.38
N ALA A 346 17.61 3.60 7.35
CA ALA A 346 17.15 2.23 7.18
C ALA A 346 17.63 1.60 5.86
N SER A 347 17.74 2.42 4.78
CA SER A 347 18.31 1.99 3.50
C SER A 347 19.74 1.51 3.60
N GLU A 348 20.55 2.14 4.45
CA GLU A 348 21.94 1.74 4.67
C GLU A 348 22.07 0.58 5.65
N PHE A 349 21.23 0.62 6.71
CA PHE A 349 21.24 -0.40 7.76
C PHE A 349 20.94 -1.80 7.20
N ARG A 350 19.98 -1.93 6.28
CA ARG A 350 19.56 -3.22 5.70
C ARG A 350 20.62 -3.91 4.83
N TYR A 351 21.59 -3.17 4.29
CA TYR A 351 22.58 -3.73 3.38
C TYR A 351 23.95 -3.95 4.02
N ARG A 352 24.12 -3.58 5.27
CA ARG A 352 25.36 -3.82 6.00
C ARG A 352 25.18 -4.88 7.08
N GLN A 353 26.25 -5.59 7.43
CA GLN A 353 26.27 -6.43 8.62
C GLN A 353 26.34 -5.52 9.85
N SER A 354 25.21 -5.27 10.48
CA SER A 354 25.14 -4.49 11.71
C SER A 354 25.58 -5.33 12.91
N VAL A 355 26.49 -4.80 13.71
CA VAL A 355 26.94 -5.45 14.94
C VAL A 355 25.99 -5.02 16.06
N LEU A 356 25.17 -5.94 16.52
CA LEU A 356 24.31 -5.76 17.69
C LEU A 356 24.99 -6.40 18.90
N LEU A 357 25.05 -5.65 20.01
CA LEU A 357 25.65 -6.08 21.25
C LEU A 357 24.58 -6.38 22.31
N PRO A 358 24.89 -7.19 23.33
CA PRO A 358 23.99 -7.36 24.47
C PRO A 358 23.72 -6.00 25.14
N GLY A 359 22.44 -5.69 25.35
CA GLY A 359 21.98 -4.39 25.86
C GLY A 359 21.70 -3.34 24.80
N ASP A 360 21.83 -3.65 23.52
CA ASP A 360 21.34 -2.78 22.45
C ASP A 360 19.82 -2.83 22.34
N LEU A 361 19.20 -1.66 22.20
CA LEU A 361 17.80 -1.51 21.87
C LEU A 361 17.67 -0.84 20.50
N ALA A 362 17.02 -1.49 19.53
CA ALA A 362 16.77 -0.91 18.22
C ALA A 362 15.33 -0.37 18.13
N ILE A 363 15.21 0.92 17.76
CA ILE A 363 13.93 1.58 17.50
C ILE A 363 13.83 1.90 16.01
N PHE A 364 12.83 1.33 15.36
CA PHE A 364 12.51 1.61 13.96
C PHE A 364 11.37 2.62 13.90
N ILE A 365 11.59 3.77 13.28
CA ILE A 365 10.59 4.84 13.19
C ILE A 365 10.05 4.91 11.77
N SER A 366 8.74 4.72 11.63
CA SER A 366 8.02 4.94 10.39
C SER A 366 6.72 5.70 10.66
N GLN A 367 6.44 6.75 9.90
CA GLN A 367 5.17 7.48 9.99
C GLN A 367 4.02 6.64 9.41
N SER A 368 4.27 5.92 8.34
CA SER A 368 3.27 5.10 7.64
C SER A 368 3.18 3.67 8.20
N GLY A 369 4.31 3.17 8.75
CA GLY A 369 4.47 1.76 9.07
C GLY A 369 4.67 0.86 7.86
N GLU A 370 4.96 1.45 6.70
CA GLU A 370 5.05 0.74 5.41
C GLU A 370 6.29 1.13 4.61
N THR A 371 7.22 1.95 5.22
CA THR A 371 8.48 2.32 4.57
C THR A 371 9.30 1.07 4.29
N ALA A 372 9.44 0.71 3.02
CA ALA A 372 10.02 -0.56 2.58
C ALA A 372 11.39 -0.81 3.21
N ASP A 373 12.28 0.19 3.18
CA ASP A 373 13.61 0.06 3.78
C ASP A 373 13.56 -0.11 5.30
N THR A 374 12.67 0.61 6.00
CA THR A 374 12.52 0.49 7.45
C THR A 374 11.97 -0.88 7.84
N LEU A 375 10.98 -1.40 7.09
CA LEU A 375 10.43 -2.74 7.33
C LEU A 375 11.42 -3.85 6.97
N SER A 376 12.22 -3.67 5.92
CA SER A 376 13.26 -4.63 5.55
C SER A 376 14.37 -4.65 6.61
N ALA A 377 14.85 -3.48 7.02
CA ALA A 377 15.85 -3.37 8.09
C ALA A 377 15.38 -3.96 9.44
N LEU A 378 14.06 -3.95 9.70
CA LEU A 378 13.48 -4.57 10.90
C LEU A 378 13.49 -6.10 10.84
N LYS A 379 13.52 -6.71 9.65
CA LYS A 379 13.45 -8.16 9.45
C LYS A 379 14.84 -8.83 9.49
N GLU A 380 15.86 -8.07 9.22
CA GLU A 380 17.24 -8.53 9.31
C GLU A 380 17.78 -8.49 10.76
#